data_a152d26361297a405431f5f23c7d07df
#
_entry.id   a152d26361297a405431f5f23c7d07df
#
_cell.length_a   1.000
_cell.length_b   1.000
_cell.length_c   1.000
_cell.angle_alpha   90.00
_cell.angle_beta   90.00
_cell.angle_gamma   90.00
#
_symmetry.space_group_name_H-M   'P 1'
#
loop_
_entity.id
_entity.type
_entity.pdbx_description
1 polymer ?
#
loop_
_entity_poly.entity_id
_entity_poly.type
_entity_poly.pdbx_seq_one_letter_code
_entity_poly.pdbx_strand_id
1 'polypeptide(L)'
;NAVKKRITIGLEQFDESERDNVVIVFTAHSLPMRVVNRGDQYPQEVGATCQAVMEKLNYSNKYIMAWQSQVGPLPWLGPQTGEVIKGLAAQGHKKVLAVPIAFTSDHIETLYEIDIEYAEEAEEVGIQLKRAPSLNDEPLFIEAQADLVYNHLKNGDVCSSQYGMNCAMCVNPTCRTIINPIGDYNRLRDTAKGLETPRIVENLQ
;
A
#
# COMPACT_ATOMS: atom_id res chain seq x y z
N ASN A 1 6.76 -6.67 9.71
CA ASN A 1 7.69 -6.25 10.78
C ASN A 1 8.51 -5.02 10.37
N ALA A 2 9.08 -4.94 9.16
CA ALA A 2 9.88 -3.80 8.72
C ALA A 2 9.11 -2.47 8.79
N VAL A 3 7.90 -2.42 8.20
CA VAL A 3 7.04 -1.21 8.26
C VAL A 3 6.66 -0.85 9.69
N LYS A 4 6.31 -1.83 10.55
CA LYS A 4 6.06 -1.58 11.97
C LYS A 4 7.24 -0.84 12.62
N LYS A 5 8.48 -1.31 12.39
CA LYS A 5 9.68 -0.66 12.92
C LYS A 5 9.81 0.79 12.44
N ARG A 6 9.54 1.05 11.15
CA ARG A 6 9.58 2.42 10.60
C ARG A 6 8.49 3.33 11.20
N ILE A 7 7.29 2.79 11.45
CA ILE A 7 6.22 3.53 12.14
C ILE A 7 6.64 3.86 13.57
N THR A 8 7.21 2.91 14.31
CA THR A 8 7.71 3.17 15.67
C THR A 8 8.72 4.30 15.69
N ILE A 9 9.72 4.27 14.79
CA ILE A 9 10.70 5.36 14.63
C ILE A 9 10.01 6.68 14.26
N GLY A 10 8.99 6.63 13.39
CA GLY A 10 8.20 7.80 13.01
C GLY A 10 7.45 8.41 14.21
N LEU A 11 6.85 7.58 15.06
CA LEU A 11 6.16 8.01 16.26
C LEU A 11 7.09 8.63 17.32
N GLU A 12 8.36 8.20 17.37
CA GLU A 12 9.37 8.78 18.25
C GLU A 12 9.70 10.24 17.94
N GLN A 13 9.32 10.76 16.78
CA GLN A 13 9.44 12.17 16.42
C GLN A 13 8.42 13.08 17.14
N PHE A 14 7.46 12.49 17.85
CA PHE A 14 6.47 13.19 18.68
C PHE A 14 6.77 12.97 20.15
N ASP A 15 6.33 13.90 21.00
CA ASP A 15 6.43 13.77 22.45
C ASP A 15 5.75 12.48 22.92
N GLU A 16 6.35 11.76 23.86
CA GLU A 16 5.89 10.45 24.31
C GLU A 16 4.43 10.46 24.77
N SER A 17 4.04 11.49 25.53
CA SER A 17 2.67 11.68 26.04
C SER A 17 1.61 11.92 24.95
N GLU A 18 2.03 12.17 23.72
CA GLU A 18 1.14 12.54 22.62
C GLU A 18 1.07 11.47 21.52
N ARG A 19 1.95 10.47 21.56
CA ARG A 19 2.07 9.44 20.52
C ARG A 19 0.77 8.67 20.29
N ASP A 20 0.01 8.41 21.34
CA ASP A 20 -1.27 7.71 21.25
C ASP A 20 -2.36 8.52 20.52
N ASN A 21 -2.18 9.83 20.45
CA ASN A 21 -3.10 10.75 19.75
C ASN A 21 -2.70 11.05 18.30
N VAL A 22 -1.54 10.55 17.85
CA VAL A 22 -1.09 10.69 16.47
C VAL A 22 -1.97 9.84 15.55
N VAL A 23 -2.49 10.43 14.49
CA VAL A 23 -3.21 9.66 13.44
C VAL A 23 -2.21 9.17 12.40
N ILE A 24 -2.21 7.89 12.14
CA ILE A 24 -1.41 7.29 11.07
C ILE A 24 -2.15 7.45 9.74
N VAL A 25 -1.52 8.12 8.78
CA VAL A 25 -2.03 8.23 7.41
C VAL A 25 -1.14 7.39 6.51
N PHE A 26 -1.63 6.23 6.10
CA PHE A 26 -0.96 5.43 5.08
C PHE A 26 -1.13 6.08 3.72
N THR A 27 -0.03 6.40 3.05
CA THR A 27 -0.05 7.00 1.72
C THR A 27 0.43 6.03 0.66
N ALA A 28 -0.22 6.07 -0.50
CA ALA A 28 0.15 5.27 -1.65
C ALA A 28 -0.09 6.07 -2.94
N HIS A 29 0.69 5.80 -3.98
CA HIS A 29 0.45 6.44 -5.28
C HIS A 29 -0.95 6.12 -5.77
N SER A 30 -1.68 7.15 -6.17
CA SER A 30 -3.03 6.98 -6.72
C SER A 30 -3.02 6.30 -8.09
N LEU A 31 -4.16 5.82 -8.54
CA LEU A 31 -4.38 5.27 -9.88
C LEU A 31 -5.56 5.96 -10.54
N PRO A 32 -5.51 6.15 -11.88
CA PRO A 32 -6.69 6.58 -12.63
C PRO A 32 -7.87 5.61 -12.41
N MET A 33 -9.06 6.14 -12.12
CA MET A 33 -10.25 5.32 -11.85
C MET A 33 -10.56 4.32 -12.97
N ARG A 34 -10.18 4.61 -14.22
CA ARG A 34 -10.33 3.65 -15.33
C ARG A 34 -9.56 2.34 -15.12
N VAL A 35 -8.43 2.38 -14.39
CA VAL A 35 -7.62 1.20 -14.06
C VAL A 35 -8.32 0.40 -12.96
N VAL A 36 -8.76 1.09 -11.91
CA VAL A 36 -9.51 0.50 -10.79
C VAL A 36 -10.81 -0.15 -11.28
N ASN A 37 -11.56 0.55 -12.14
CA ASN A 37 -12.81 0.04 -12.71
C ASN A 37 -12.64 -1.18 -13.62
N ARG A 38 -11.42 -1.45 -14.11
CA ARG A 38 -11.09 -2.69 -14.81
C ARG A 38 -10.81 -3.87 -13.88
N GLY A 39 -10.85 -3.64 -12.56
CA GLY A 39 -10.62 -4.67 -11.56
C GLY A 39 -9.14 -4.82 -11.16
N ASP A 40 -8.34 -3.76 -11.27
CA ASP A 40 -6.99 -3.75 -10.70
C ASP A 40 -7.07 -3.91 -9.17
N GLN A 41 -6.30 -4.84 -8.64
CA GLN A 41 -6.35 -5.21 -7.22
C GLN A 41 -5.38 -4.39 -6.34
N TYR A 42 -4.65 -3.46 -6.93
CA TYR A 42 -3.71 -2.62 -6.18
C TYR A 42 -4.34 -1.93 -4.95
N PRO A 43 -5.54 -1.33 -5.01
CA PRO A 43 -6.14 -0.73 -3.82
C PRO A 43 -6.42 -1.74 -2.70
N GLN A 44 -6.83 -2.96 -3.05
CA GLN A 44 -7.11 -4.02 -2.09
C GLN A 44 -5.80 -4.53 -1.46
N GLU A 45 -4.73 -4.69 -2.24
CA GLU A 45 -3.43 -5.11 -1.74
C GLU A 45 -2.81 -4.07 -0.82
N VAL A 46 -2.92 -2.78 -1.15
CA VAL A 46 -2.50 -1.68 -0.25
C VAL A 46 -3.31 -1.72 1.03
N GLY A 47 -4.64 -1.85 0.96
CA GLY A 47 -5.52 -1.95 2.12
C GLY A 47 -5.18 -3.14 3.02
N ALA A 48 -4.98 -4.33 2.44
CA ALA A 48 -4.57 -5.53 3.17
C ALA A 48 -3.20 -5.36 3.84
N THR A 49 -2.27 -4.67 3.18
CA THR A 49 -0.96 -4.36 3.75
C THR A 49 -1.09 -3.42 4.95
N CYS A 50 -1.91 -2.36 4.84
CA CYS A 50 -2.19 -1.45 5.96
C CYS A 50 -2.80 -2.21 7.15
N GLN A 51 -3.79 -3.06 6.90
CA GLN A 51 -4.40 -3.89 7.93
C GLN A 51 -3.38 -4.78 8.62
N ALA A 52 -2.57 -5.53 7.88
CA ALA A 52 -1.55 -6.41 8.44
C ALA A 52 -0.50 -5.66 9.27
N VAL A 53 -0.18 -4.41 8.90
CA VAL A 53 0.70 -3.55 9.70
C VAL A 53 0.02 -3.13 10.99
N MET A 54 -1.24 -2.69 10.94
CA MET A 54 -1.98 -2.27 12.13
C MET A 54 -2.26 -3.42 13.10
N GLU A 55 -2.49 -4.64 12.59
CA GLU A 55 -2.54 -5.85 13.43
C GLU A 55 -1.23 -6.06 14.21
N LYS A 56 -0.08 -5.87 13.55
CA LYS A 56 1.24 -5.96 14.22
C LYS A 56 1.49 -4.84 15.23
N LEU A 57 0.83 -3.69 15.07
CA LEU A 57 0.85 -2.57 16.00
C LEU A 57 -0.23 -2.69 17.11
N ASN A 58 -1.02 -3.78 17.11
CA ASN A 58 -2.17 -3.96 17.99
C ASN A 58 -3.16 -2.77 17.93
N TYR A 59 -3.30 -2.18 16.74
CA TYR A 59 -4.17 -1.00 16.50
C TYR A 59 -3.93 0.14 17.50
N SER A 60 -2.66 0.40 17.83
CA SER A 60 -2.26 1.41 18.84
C SER A 60 -2.74 2.83 18.54
N ASN A 61 -2.90 3.15 17.26
CA ASN A 61 -3.29 4.49 16.79
C ASN A 61 -4.49 4.41 15.85
N LYS A 62 -5.24 5.51 15.77
CA LYS A 62 -6.20 5.69 14.67
C LYS A 62 -5.44 5.73 13.35
N TYR A 63 -6.02 5.17 12.30
CA TYR A 63 -5.38 5.20 10.99
C TYR A 63 -6.40 5.40 9.87
N ILE A 64 -5.91 5.92 8.76
CA ILE A 64 -6.65 6.10 7.52
C ILE A 64 -5.70 5.87 6.33
N MET A 65 -6.25 5.45 5.21
CA MET A 65 -5.53 5.32 3.95
C MET A 65 -5.85 6.51 3.05
N ALA A 66 -4.84 7.08 2.41
CA ALA A 66 -4.93 8.19 1.50
C ALA A 66 -4.10 7.93 0.24
N TRP A 67 -4.42 8.64 -0.83
CA TRP A 67 -3.80 8.49 -2.12
C TRP A 67 -3.10 9.79 -2.52
N GLN A 68 -1.95 9.69 -3.18
CA GLN A 68 -1.11 10.83 -3.55
C GLN A 68 -0.75 10.81 -5.04
N SER A 69 -0.10 11.87 -5.50
CA SER A 69 0.50 11.96 -6.84
C SER A 69 -0.52 11.90 -7.99
N GLN A 70 -1.72 12.44 -7.78
CA GLN A 70 -2.71 12.61 -8.85
C GLN A 70 -2.21 13.56 -9.91
N VAL A 71 -2.36 13.21 -11.20
CA VAL A 71 -1.94 14.03 -12.33
C VAL A 71 -3.10 14.28 -13.30
N GLY A 72 -3.30 15.55 -13.63
CA GLY A 72 -4.27 15.99 -14.63
C GLY A 72 -5.74 15.88 -14.18
N PRO A 73 -6.69 16.19 -15.09
CA PRO A 73 -8.10 16.44 -14.74
C PRO A 73 -8.97 15.18 -14.67
N LEU A 74 -8.46 14.01 -15.03
CA LEU A 74 -9.24 12.77 -15.02
C LEU A 74 -9.51 12.32 -13.57
N PRO A 75 -10.57 11.54 -13.33
CA PRO A 75 -10.82 10.96 -12.01
C PRO A 75 -9.73 9.96 -11.61
N TRP A 76 -9.24 10.09 -10.40
CA TRP A 76 -8.28 9.21 -9.76
C TRP A 76 -8.84 8.62 -8.47
N LEU A 77 -8.22 7.56 -7.99
CA LEU A 77 -8.54 6.94 -6.73
C LEU A 77 -8.29 7.92 -5.57
N GLY A 78 -9.28 8.05 -4.69
CA GLY A 78 -9.23 8.95 -3.52
C GLY A 78 -9.64 8.23 -2.23
N PRO A 79 -9.63 8.95 -1.09
CA PRO A 79 -9.39 10.40 -0.95
C PRO A 79 -7.92 10.78 -1.17
N GLN A 80 -7.68 12.00 -1.65
CA GLN A 80 -6.32 12.52 -1.82
C GLN A 80 -5.70 12.90 -0.46
N THR A 81 -4.38 12.78 -0.35
CA THR A 81 -3.66 12.98 0.93
C THR A 81 -3.90 14.37 1.51
N GLY A 82 -3.84 15.44 0.71
CA GLY A 82 -4.13 16.81 1.17
C GLY A 82 -5.57 16.96 1.68
N GLU A 83 -6.56 16.31 1.04
CA GLU A 83 -7.95 16.32 1.51
C GLU A 83 -8.10 15.63 2.87
N VAL A 84 -7.39 14.51 3.07
CA VAL A 84 -7.38 13.79 4.35
C VAL A 84 -6.76 14.63 5.45
N ILE A 85 -5.64 15.32 5.19
CA ILE A 85 -4.98 16.21 6.14
C ILE A 85 -5.95 17.33 6.56
N LYS A 86 -6.59 18.00 5.61
CA LYS A 86 -7.60 19.07 5.87
C LYS A 86 -8.80 18.53 6.65
N GLY A 87 -9.28 17.32 6.30
CA GLY A 87 -10.37 16.65 7.00
C GLY A 87 -10.03 16.29 8.45
N LEU A 88 -8.81 15.83 8.72
CA LEU A 88 -8.32 15.55 10.08
C LEU A 88 -8.20 16.82 10.91
N ALA A 89 -7.71 17.92 10.32
CA ALA A 89 -7.67 19.23 10.98
C ALA A 89 -9.07 19.73 11.39
N ALA A 90 -10.04 19.60 10.48
CA ALA A 90 -11.44 19.96 10.77
C ALA A 90 -12.07 19.13 11.89
N GLN A 91 -11.62 17.88 12.08
CA GLN A 91 -12.02 17.01 13.18
C GLN A 91 -11.27 17.28 14.49
N GLY A 92 -10.36 18.23 14.52
CA GLY A 92 -9.60 18.64 15.70
C GLY A 92 -8.30 17.87 15.94
N HIS A 93 -7.91 16.99 15.02
CA HIS A 93 -6.60 16.32 15.09
C HIS A 93 -5.47 17.33 14.85
N LYS A 94 -4.35 17.15 15.55
CA LYS A 94 -3.20 18.07 15.49
C LYS A 94 -1.91 17.40 15.05
N LYS A 95 -1.86 16.06 15.04
CA LYS A 95 -0.64 15.30 14.78
C LYS A 95 -0.92 14.16 13.83
N VAL A 96 -0.14 14.09 12.78
CA VAL A 96 -0.26 13.08 11.72
C VAL A 96 1.12 12.49 11.43
N LEU A 97 1.18 11.18 11.38
CA LEU A 97 2.32 10.43 10.86
C LEU A 97 1.97 9.89 9.48
N ALA A 98 2.56 10.45 8.43
CA ALA A 98 2.48 9.91 7.08
C ALA A 98 3.37 8.65 6.95
N VAL A 99 2.80 7.58 6.42
CA VAL A 99 3.49 6.31 6.22
C VAL A 99 3.38 5.93 4.75
N PRO A 100 4.47 6.09 3.96
CA PRO A 100 4.48 5.80 2.52
C PRO A 100 4.48 4.28 2.29
N ILE A 101 3.32 3.63 2.47
CA ILE A 101 3.17 2.18 2.55
C ILE A 101 3.49 1.44 1.24
N ALA A 102 3.25 2.07 0.11
CA ALA A 102 3.48 1.49 -1.22
C ALA A 102 4.84 1.88 -1.83
N PHE A 103 5.68 2.58 -1.06
CA PHE A 103 6.99 3.04 -1.50
C PHE A 103 8.08 2.32 -0.71
N THR A 104 8.99 1.67 -1.42
CA THR A 104 10.05 0.86 -0.79
C THR A 104 11.32 1.65 -0.52
N SER A 105 11.49 2.80 -1.16
CA SER A 105 12.66 3.67 -1.01
C SER A 105 12.28 5.14 -1.08
N ASP A 106 13.17 6.00 -0.62
CA ASP A 106 13.02 7.45 -0.77
C ASP A 106 13.20 7.88 -2.22
N HIS A 107 12.30 8.74 -2.71
CA HIS A 107 12.31 9.35 -4.03
C HIS A 107 11.45 10.63 -4.00
N ILE A 108 11.16 11.22 -5.16
CA ILE A 108 10.48 12.52 -5.24
C ILE A 108 9.09 12.52 -4.56
N GLU A 109 8.33 11.43 -4.65
CA GLU A 109 7.00 11.30 -4.06
C GLU A 109 7.05 11.17 -2.52
N THR A 110 8.20 10.88 -1.93
CA THR A 110 8.38 10.88 -0.47
C THR A 110 9.11 12.14 0.00
N LEU A 111 10.23 12.50 -0.64
CA LEU A 111 11.10 13.59 -0.19
C LEU A 111 10.58 14.99 -0.56
N TYR A 112 9.81 15.11 -1.62
CA TYR A 112 9.22 16.37 -2.02
C TYR A 112 7.73 16.43 -1.67
N GLU A 113 6.93 15.50 -2.20
CA GLU A 113 5.47 15.56 -2.07
C GLU A 113 5.04 15.42 -0.60
N ILE A 114 5.65 14.50 0.19
CA ILE A 114 5.27 14.35 1.60
C ILE A 114 6.03 15.32 2.50
N ASP A 115 7.37 15.40 2.36
CA ASP A 115 8.20 16.13 3.31
C ASP A 115 8.17 17.64 3.10
N ILE A 116 7.74 18.13 1.92
CA ILE A 116 7.64 19.55 1.61
C ILE A 116 6.17 19.93 1.35
N GLU A 117 5.57 19.46 0.26
CA GLU A 117 4.24 19.93 -0.19
C GLU A 117 3.14 19.62 0.84
N TYR A 118 2.97 18.36 1.26
CA TYR A 118 1.96 18.04 2.28
C TYR A 118 2.33 18.56 3.68
N ALA A 119 3.62 18.73 3.97
CA ALA A 119 4.05 19.33 5.24
C ALA A 119 3.63 20.81 5.31
N GLU A 120 3.80 21.57 4.23
CA GLU A 120 3.33 22.97 4.11
C GLU A 120 1.80 23.03 4.20
N GLU A 121 1.06 22.20 3.44
CA GLU A 121 -0.41 22.12 3.53
C GLU A 121 -0.90 21.77 4.96
N ALA A 122 -0.19 20.89 5.66
CA ALA A 122 -0.52 20.50 7.02
C ALA A 122 -0.30 21.66 8.00
N GLU A 123 0.80 22.41 7.87
CA GLU A 123 1.11 23.58 8.68
C GLU A 123 0.03 24.65 8.53
N GLU A 124 -0.42 24.93 7.30
CA GLU A 124 -1.49 25.89 7.01
C GLU A 124 -2.79 25.59 7.77
N VAL A 125 -3.10 24.33 8.01
CA VAL A 125 -4.31 23.91 8.74
C VAL A 125 -4.04 23.53 10.21
N GLY A 126 -2.83 23.79 10.71
CA GLY A 126 -2.42 23.60 12.11
C GLY A 126 -2.21 22.14 12.50
N ILE A 127 -1.79 21.29 11.56
CA ILE A 127 -1.37 19.91 11.78
C ILE A 127 0.16 19.82 11.77
N GLN A 128 0.71 19.18 12.78
CA GLN A 128 2.11 18.74 12.78
C GLN A 128 2.20 17.43 12.01
N LEU A 129 2.67 17.49 10.77
CA LEU A 129 2.95 16.32 9.94
C LEU A 129 4.39 15.85 10.15
N LYS A 130 4.57 14.55 10.34
CA LYS A 130 5.86 13.86 10.28
C LYS A 130 5.74 12.68 9.34
N ARG A 131 6.84 12.23 8.74
CA ARG A 131 6.87 11.04 7.91
C ARG A 131 7.65 9.91 8.58
N ALA A 132 7.12 8.70 8.52
CA ALA A 132 7.87 7.50 8.86
C ALA A 132 8.98 7.28 7.80
N PRO A 133 10.21 6.95 8.20
CA PRO A 133 11.29 6.67 7.24
C PRO A 133 10.88 5.58 6.26
N SER A 134 11.26 5.72 4.99
CA SER A 134 11.10 4.67 3.98
C SER A 134 11.90 3.42 4.34
N LEU A 135 11.56 2.29 3.73
CA LEU A 135 12.24 1.02 4.04
C LEU A 135 13.72 1.06 3.62
N ASN A 136 14.00 1.60 2.43
CA ASN A 136 15.37 1.71 1.91
C ASN A 136 16.14 0.37 2.05
N ASP A 137 17.22 0.39 2.80
CA ASP A 137 18.09 -0.75 3.09
C ASP A 137 17.79 -1.45 4.44
N GLU A 138 16.56 -1.28 4.97
CA GLU A 138 16.17 -1.93 6.23
C GLU A 138 16.42 -3.45 6.16
N PRO A 139 17.25 -4.02 7.03
CA PRO A 139 17.64 -5.43 6.95
C PRO A 139 16.46 -6.40 6.92
N LEU A 140 15.41 -6.17 7.73
CA LEU A 140 14.21 -7.00 7.74
C LEU A 140 13.45 -6.96 6.40
N PHE A 141 13.57 -5.87 5.65
CA PHE A 141 12.96 -5.76 4.33
C PHE A 141 13.80 -6.47 3.28
N ILE A 142 15.13 -6.35 3.35
CA ILE A 142 16.07 -7.06 2.47
C ILE A 142 15.95 -8.57 2.65
N GLU A 143 15.89 -9.05 3.90
CA GLU A 143 15.66 -10.47 4.21
C GLU A 143 14.34 -10.96 3.62
N ALA A 144 13.25 -10.21 3.79
CA ALA A 144 11.96 -10.58 3.21
C ALA A 144 11.98 -10.65 1.69
N GLN A 145 12.70 -9.77 1.01
CA GLN A 145 12.89 -9.83 -0.45
C GLN A 145 13.70 -11.08 -0.85
N ALA A 146 14.77 -11.38 -0.12
CA ALA A 146 15.57 -12.58 -0.35
C ALA A 146 14.73 -13.86 -0.17
N ASP A 147 13.91 -13.92 0.89
CA ASP A 147 13.01 -15.04 1.15
C ASP A 147 11.98 -15.22 0.02
N LEU A 148 11.41 -14.12 -0.49
CA LEU A 148 10.49 -14.19 -1.64
C LEU A 148 11.17 -14.80 -2.87
N VAL A 149 12.38 -14.35 -3.20
CA VAL A 149 13.16 -14.91 -4.32
C VAL A 149 13.49 -16.39 -4.09
N TYR A 150 13.97 -16.72 -2.90
CA TYR A 150 14.30 -18.10 -2.54
C TYR A 150 13.08 -19.02 -2.66
N ASN A 151 11.95 -18.62 -2.11
CA ASN A 151 10.71 -19.41 -2.14
C ASN A 151 10.19 -19.56 -3.57
N HIS A 152 10.25 -18.50 -4.38
CA HIS A 152 9.89 -18.56 -5.79
C HIS A 152 10.76 -19.59 -6.55
N LEU A 153 12.07 -19.54 -6.37
CA LEU A 153 12.99 -20.48 -7.02
C LEU A 153 12.77 -21.92 -6.56
N LYS A 154 12.41 -22.11 -5.30
CA LYS A 154 12.18 -23.45 -4.71
C LYS A 154 10.82 -24.03 -5.07
N ASN A 155 9.76 -23.22 -5.01
CA ASN A 155 8.38 -23.69 -5.10
C ASN A 155 7.76 -23.38 -6.48
N GLY A 156 8.32 -22.44 -7.24
CA GLY A 156 7.77 -22.00 -8.51
C GLY A 156 6.52 -21.11 -8.39
N ASP A 157 6.27 -20.54 -7.21
CA ASP A 157 5.14 -19.64 -6.99
C ASP A 157 5.30 -18.36 -7.82
N VAL A 158 4.30 -18.04 -8.63
CA VAL A 158 4.38 -16.90 -9.58
C VAL A 158 3.60 -15.67 -9.14
N CYS A 159 2.80 -15.76 -8.09
CA CYS A 159 1.99 -14.65 -7.59
C CYS A 159 1.67 -14.81 -6.11
N SER A 160 1.15 -13.73 -5.51
CA SER A 160 0.64 -13.73 -4.15
C SER A 160 -0.46 -14.77 -3.96
N SER A 161 -0.44 -15.47 -2.82
CA SER A 161 -1.51 -16.38 -2.41
C SER A 161 -2.79 -15.64 -1.98
N GLN A 162 -2.68 -14.38 -1.60
CA GLN A 162 -3.80 -13.59 -1.09
C GLN A 162 -4.64 -13.00 -2.22
N TYR A 163 -3.98 -12.45 -3.24
CA TYR A 163 -4.62 -11.94 -4.45
C TYR A 163 -3.93 -12.57 -5.65
N GLY A 164 -4.61 -13.46 -6.32
CA GLY A 164 -4.12 -14.05 -7.56
C GLY A 164 -4.00 -13.01 -8.67
N MET A 165 -3.21 -13.32 -9.70
CA MET A 165 -3.10 -12.44 -10.88
C MET A 165 -4.41 -12.43 -11.65
N ASN A 166 -5.28 -11.50 -11.30
CA ASN A 166 -6.60 -11.35 -11.90
C ASN A 166 -6.71 -9.97 -12.58
N CYS A 167 -6.56 -9.95 -13.89
CA CYS A 167 -6.92 -8.79 -14.68
C CYS A 167 -8.37 -8.92 -15.13
N ALA A 168 -9.32 -8.66 -14.25
CA ALA A 168 -10.72 -8.68 -14.60
C ALA A 168 -10.98 -7.87 -15.88
N MET A 169 -11.86 -8.38 -16.75
CA MET A 169 -12.20 -7.78 -18.04
C MET A 169 -11.03 -7.65 -19.06
N CYS A 170 -9.83 -8.08 -18.75
CA CYS A 170 -8.73 -8.12 -19.71
C CYS A 170 -8.86 -9.35 -20.62
N VAL A 171 -8.82 -9.11 -21.92
CA VAL A 171 -8.92 -10.16 -22.98
C VAL A 171 -7.61 -10.34 -23.77
N ASN A 172 -6.52 -9.69 -23.34
CA ASN A 172 -5.25 -9.75 -24.04
C ASN A 172 -4.52 -11.08 -23.71
N PRO A 173 -4.43 -12.04 -24.62
CA PRO A 173 -3.77 -13.33 -24.38
C PRO A 173 -2.25 -13.20 -24.21
N THR A 174 -1.62 -12.25 -24.89
CA THR A 174 -0.17 -12.05 -24.84
C THR A 174 0.29 -11.58 -23.45
N CYS A 175 -0.41 -10.63 -22.87
CA CYS A 175 -0.11 -10.13 -21.53
C CYS A 175 -0.19 -11.27 -20.50
N ARG A 176 -1.17 -12.15 -20.62
CA ARG A 176 -1.35 -13.30 -19.72
C ARG A 176 -0.27 -14.34 -19.82
N THR A 177 0.22 -14.61 -21.02
CA THR A 177 1.34 -15.55 -21.20
C THR A 177 2.64 -15.05 -20.63
N ILE A 178 2.86 -13.73 -20.59
CA ILE A 178 4.06 -13.12 -20.02
C ILE A 178 3.97 -13.03 -18.49
N ILE A 179 2.83 -12.54 -17.96
CA ILE A 179 2.66 -12.27 -16.53
C ILE A 179 2.28 -13.53 -15.76
N ASN A 180 1.55 -14.46 -16.37
CA ASN A 180 1.14 -15.71 -15.78
C ASN A 180 1.47 -16.89 -16.70
N PRO A 181 2.71 -17.34 -16.77
CA PRO A 181 3.14 -18.42 -17.64
C PRO A 181 2.52 -19.78 -17.32
N ILE A 182 1.95 -19.95 -16.13
CA ILE A 182 1.28 -21.19 -15.69
C ILE A 182 -0.22 -21.18 -16.00
N GLY A 183 -0.79 -20.00 -16.21
CA GLY A 183 -2.23 -19.80 -16.37
C GLY A 183 -2.71 -19.78 -17.81
N ASP A 184 -3.50 -20.77 -18.20
CA ASP A 184 -4.41 -20.59 -19.33
C ASP A 184 -5.50 -19.59 -18.95
N TYR A 185 -5.74 -18.60 -19.80
CA TYR A 185 -6.78 -17.59 -19.59
C TYR A 185 -8.16 -18.22 -19.37
N ASN A 186 -8.50 -19.23 -20.17
CA ASN A 186 -9.78 -19.93 -20.03
C ASN A 186 -9.89 -20.61 -18.67
N ARG A 187 -8.81 -21.18 -18.16
CA ARG A 187 -8.74 -21.81 -16.85
C ARG A 187 -8.93 -20.80 -15.72
N LEU A 188 -8.28 -19.63 -15.78
CA LEU A 188 -8.45 -18.56 -14.80
C LEU A 188 -9.89 -18.02 -14.82
N ARG A 189 -10.48 -17.86 -16.01
CA ARG A 189 -11.88 -17.45 -16.17
C ARG A 189 -12.85 -18.50 -15.61
N ASP A 190 -12.58 -19.75 -15.83
CA ASP A 190 -13.43 -20.85 -15.38
C ASP A 190 -13.31 -21.06 -13.87
N THR A 191 -12.12 -20.83 -13.29
CA THR A 191 -11.92 -20.76 -11.85
C THR A 191 -12.70 -19.59 -11.22
N ALA A 192 -12.66 -18.41 -11.82
CA ALA A 192 -13.43 -17.25 -11.37
C ALA A 192 -14.95 -17.52 -11.42
N LYS A 193 -15.39 -18.48 -12.24
CA LYS A 193 -16.77 -18.99 -12.27
C LYS A 193 -17.04 -20.14 -11.28
N GLY A 194 -16.06 -20.51 -10.45
CA GLY A 194 -16.19 -21.60 -9.49
C GLY A 194 -16.17 -23.00 -10.11
N LEU A 195 -15.64 -23.15 -11.34
CA LEU A 195 -15.62 -24.42 -12.06
C LEU A 195 -14.36 -25.26 -11.77
N GLU A 196 -13.24 -24.65 -11.40
CA GLU A 196 -12.02 -25.33 -10.94
C GLU A 196 -11.17 -24.39 -10.06
N THR A 197 -10.55 -24.95 -9.00
CA THR A 197 -9.52 -24.25 -8.23
C THR A 197 -8.16 -24.29 -8.94
N PRO A 198 -7.38 -23.20 -9.02
CA PRO A 198 -6.03 -23.25 -9.56
C PRO A 198 -5.16 -24.21 -8.75
N ARG A 199 -4.34 -25.00 -9.40
CA ARG A 199 -3.36 -25.90 -8.72
C ARG A 199 -2.40 -25.17 -7.78
N ILE A 200 -2.29 -23.84 -7.94
CA ILE A 200 -1.46 -22.97 -7.07
C ILE A 200 -1.98 -22.98 -5.63
N VAL A 201 -3.28 -23.20 -5.41
CA VAL A 201 -3.89 -23.20 -4.06
C VAL A 201 -3.73 -24.57 -3.37
N GLU A 202 -3.60 -25.65 -4.12
CA GLU A 202 -3.48 -27.01 -3.56
C GLU A 202 -2.12 -27.27 -2.88
N ASN A 203 -1.10 -26.47 -3.16
CA ASN A 203 0.23 -26.61 -2.56
C ASN A 203 0.46 -25.73 -1.32
N LEU A 204 -0.56 -25.05 -0.84
CA LEU A 204 -0.50 -24.13 0.31
C LEU A 204 -1.25 -24.63 1.56
N GLN A 205 -1.62 -25.92 1.57
CA GLN A 205 -2.16 -26.59 2.77
C GLN A 205 -1.09 -27.28 3.59
#